data_eff7dbffcbf03a3902854108b9f18b15
#
_entry.id   eff7dbffcbf03a3902854108b9f18b15
#
_cell.length_a   1.000
_cell.length_b   1.000
_cell.length_c   1.000
_cell.angle_alpha   90.00
_cell.angle_beta   90.00
_cell.angle_gamma   90.00
#
_symmetry.space_group_name_H-M   'P 1'
#
loop_
_entity.id
_entity.type
_entity.pdbx_description
1 polymer ?
#
loop_
_entity_poly.entity_id
_entity_poly.type
_entity_poly.pdbx_seq_one_letter_code
_entity_poly.pdbx_strand_id
1 'polypeptide(L)'
;MERKLNVYVCIAFALVIAVTLGIIFGNSIKGPEESKEQSDEVVEVVRPVIDPKEEMSESEISLLVRKTGHFVEYMALGIECACFAYYIYKKLNLTGAVCAALFCLLMADVDEFIQSFTGRGSAVADVLIDLGGAVVGITIGFAASYAVTRIVMSKKKKAE
;
A
#
# COMPACT_ATOMS: atom_id res chain seq x y z
N MET A 1 -8.70 -32.83 -3.82
CA MET A 1 -8.93 -32.60 -2.37
C MET A 1 -9.02 -31.10 -2.14
N GLU A 2 -10.21 -30.56 -1.99
CA GLU A 2 -10.42 -29.15 -1.69
C GLU A 2 -9.90 -28.86 -0.28
N ARG A 3 -8.79 -28.14 -0.21
CA ARG A 3 -8.25 -27.68 1.08
C ARG A 3 -9.17 -26.56 1.58
N LYS A 4 -9.94 -26.83 2.64
CA LYS A 4 -10.82 -25.83 3.26
C LYS A 4 -10.01 -24.57 3.58
N LEU A 5 -10.57 -23.40 3.27
CA LEU A 5 -10.01 -22.12 3.69
C LEU A 5 -9.92 -22.11 5.23
N ASN A 6 -8.75 -21.75 5.76
CA ASN A 6 -8.59 -21.63 7.20
C ASN A 6 -9.10 -20.25 7.63
N VAL A 7 -10.17 -20.23 8.41
CA VAL A 7 -10.81 -19.01 8.89
C VAL A 7 -9.84 -18.12 9.70
N TYR A 8 -8.95 -18.71 10.47
CA TYR A 8 -7.96 -17.93 11.25
C TYR A 8 -6.97 -17.19 10.35
N VAL A 9 -6.60 -17.79 9.21
CA VAL A 9 -5.75 -17.11 8.22
C VAL A 9 -6.50 -15.96 7.55
N CYS A 10 -7.77 -16.14 7.23
CA CYS A 10 -8.59 -15.05 6.67
C CYS A 10 -8.74 -13.90 7.68
N ILE A 11 -8.97 -14.22 8.96
CA ILE A 11 -9.04 -13.22 10.04
C ILE A 11 -7.70 -12.48 10.16
N ALA A 12 -6.57 -13.20 10.12
CA ALA A 12 -5.25 -12.58 10.20
C ALA A 12 -5.02 -11.58 9.04
N PHE A 13 -5.35 -11.95 7.79
CA PHE A 13 -5.28 -11.02 6.67
C PHE A 13 -6.19 -9.81 6.85
N ALA A 14 -7.43 -10.03 7.29
CA ALA A 14 -8.38 -8.94 7.53
C ALA A 14 -7.88 -7.97 8.61
N LEU A 15 -7.25 -8.47 9.67
CA LEU A 15 -6.66 -7.65 10.73
C LEU A 15 -5.46 -6.84 10.22
N VAL A 16 -4.56 -7.45 9.44
CA VAL A 16 -3.41 -6.73 8.87
C VAL A 16 -3.88 -5.61 7.95
N ILE A 17 -4.81 -5.89 7.02
CA ILE A 17 -5.41 -4.88 6.14
C ILE A 17 -6.10 -3.77 6.95
N ALA A 18 -6.84 -4.13 8.01
CA ALA A 18 -7.50 -3.14 8.85
C ALA A 18 -6.50 -2.23 9.59
N VAL A 19 -5.37 -2.76 10.04
CA VAL A 19 -4.29 -1.96 10.65
C VAL A 19 -3.69 -1.01 9.62
N THR A 20 -3.36 -1.49 8.41
CA THR A 20 -2.83 -0.65 7.33
C THR A 20 -3.80 0.47 6.96
N LEU A 21 -5.09 0.17 6.80
CA LEU A 21 -6.12 1.20 6.56
C LEU A 21 -6.25 2.18 7.73
N GLY A 22 -6.12 1.69 8.97
CA GLY A 22 -6.10 2.55 10.16
C GLY A 22 -4.93 3.54 10.16
N ILE A 23 -3.76 3.14 9.65
CA ILE A 23 -2.59 4.03 9.48
C ILE A 23 -2.87 5.04 8.37
N ILE A 24 -3.31 4.60 7.19
CA ILE A 24 -3.62 5.46 6.04
C ILE A 24 -4.63 6.54 6.44
N PHE A 25 -5.80 6.15 6.92
CA PHE A 25 -6.84 7.09 7.31
C PHE A 25 -6.47 7.94 8.53
N GLY A 26 -5.69 7.37 9.47
CA GLY A 26 -5.13 8.11 10.59
C GLY A 26 -4.21 9.25 10.14
N ASN A 27 -3.42 9.04 9.08
CA ASN A 27 -2.61 10.09 8.47
C ASN A 27 -3.46 11.11 7.69
N SER A 28 -4.57 10.70 7.11
CA SER A 28 -5.45 11.57 6.31
C SER A 28 -6.36 12.46 7.14
N ILE A 29 -6.64 12.07 8.39
CA ILE A 29 -7.39 12.91 9.35
C ILE A 29 -6.56 14.11 9.82
N LYS A 30 -5.23 14.05 9.75
CA LYS A 30 -4.35 15.15 10.18
C LYS A 30 -4.57 16.39 9.32
N GLY A 31 -4.61 17.55 9.97
CA GLY A 31 -4.69 18.85 9.29
C GLY A 31 -3.43 19.19 8.49
N PRO A 32 -3.47 20.27 7.66
CA PRO A 32 -2.34 20.66 6.82
C PRO A 32 -1.06 20.94 7.61
N GLU A 33 -1.17 21.58 8.77
CA GLU A 33 -0.03 21.94 9.63
C GLU A 33 0.63 20.69 10.22
N GLU A 34 -0.15 19.79 10.81
CA GLU A 34 0.35 18.55 11.41
C GLU A 34 0.96 17.62 10.33
N SER A 35 0.32 17.54 9.16
CA SER A 35 0.84 16.79 8.03
C SER A 35 2.14 17.36 7.48
N LYS A 36 2.29 18.69 7.50
CA LYS A 36 3.51 19.38 7.10
C LYS A 36 4.63 19.11 8.11
N GLU A 37 4.39 19.26 9.42
CA GLU A 37 5.36 19.00 10.47
C GLU A 37 5.92 17.57 10.38
N GLN A 38 5.04 16.58 10.19
CA GLN A 38 5.44 15.19 9.98
C GLN A 38 6.29 15.00 8.71
N SER A 39 5.97 15.72 7.63
CA SER A 39 6.76 15.66 6.40
C SER A 39 8.13 16.33 6.58
N ASP A 40 8.18 17.43 7.30
CA ASP A 40 9.42 18.20 7.52
C ASP A 40 10.43 17.40 8.35
N GLU A 41 9.98 16.59 9.35
CA GLU A 41 10.85 15.64 10.06
C GLU A 41 11.50 14.63 9.11
N VAL A 42 10.76 14.11 8.14
CA VAL A 42 11.28 13.18 7.13
C VAL A 42 12.19 13.90 6.14
N VAL A 43 11.83 15.13 5.74
CA VAL A 43 12.63 15.96 4.84
C VAL A 43 14.03 16.19 5.41
N GLU A 44 14.17 16.49 6.71
CA GLU A 44 15.46 16.69 7.35
C GLU A 44 16.40 15.49 7.16
N VAL A 45 15.86 14.27 7.18
CA VAL A 45 16.63 13.02 7.03
C VAL A 45 16.95 12.71 5.56
N VAL A 46 15.99 12.94 4.64
CA VAL A 46 16.15 12.50 3.25
C VAL A 46 16.75 13.54 2.33
N ARG A 47 16.64 14.83 2.66
CA ARG A 47 17.11 15.95 1.83
C ARG A 47 18.58 15.82 1.43
N PRO A 48 19.55 15.46 2.31
CA PRO A 48 20.94 15.31 1.94
C PRO A 48 21.19 14.26 0.85
N VAL A 49 20.26 13.31 0.69
CA VAL A 49 20.37 12.22 -0.29
C VAL A 49 19.68 12.58 -1.61
N ILE A 50 18.46 13.17 -1.55
CA ILE A 50 17.64 13.41 -2.74
C ILE A 50 17.87 14.79 -3.35
N ASP A 51 18.29 15.79 -2.55
CA ASP A 51 18.56 17.15 -2.98
C ASP A 51 19.86 17.69 -2.35
N PRO A 52 21.03 17.07 -2.64
CA PRO A 52 22.30 17.45 -2.02
C PRO A 52 22.81 18.85 -2.43
N LYS A 53 22.21 19.45 -3.46
CA LYS A 53 22.53 20.80 -3.92
C LYS A 53 21.56 21.86 -3.47
N GLU A 54 20.53 21.47 -2.72
CA GLU A 54 19.48 22.36 -2.24
C GLU A 54 18.80 23.15 -3.37
N GLU A 55 18.56 22.50 -4.52
CA GLU A 55 17.91 23.11 -5.68
C GLU A 55 16.37 23.19 -5.52
N MET A 56 15.79 22.31 -4.67
CA MET A 56 14.36 22.27 -4.40
C MET A 56 13.99 23.19 -3.23
N SER A 57 12.84 23.86 -3.35
CA SER A 57 12.25 24.58 -2.22
C SER A 57 11.76 23.61 -1.14
N GLU A 58 11.64 24.09 0.11
CA GLU A 58 11.12 23.28 1.22
C GLU A 58 9.70 22.75 0.94
N SER A 59 8.87 23.55 0.28
CA SER A 59 7.50 23.14 -0.07
C SER A 59 7.46 22.03 -1.13
N GLU A 60 8.38 22.04 -2.10
CA GLU A 60 8.46 20.99 -3.13
C GLU A 60 8.93 19.67 -2.55
N ILE A 61 9.96 19.69 -1.70
CA ILE A 61 10.49 18.47 -1.10
C ILE A 61 9.50 17.89 -0.07
N SER A 62 8.83 18.72 0.73
CA SER A 62 7.79 18.28 1.66
C SER A 62 6.61 17.66 0.90
N LEU A 63 6.18 18.25 -0.22
CA LEU A 63 5.16 17.66 -1.10
C LEU A 63 5.59 16.32 -1.67
N LEU A 64 6.84 16.20 -2.13
CA LEU A 64 7.40 14.95 -2.66
C LEU A 64 7.41 13.85 -1.60
N VAL A 65 7.87 14.17 -0.38
CA VAL A 65 7.89 13.24 0.76
C VAL A 65 6.47 12.75 1.07
N ARG A 66 5.50 13.65 1.16
CA ARG A 66 4.10 13.30 1.43
C ARG A 66 3.53 12.37 0.35
N LYS A 67 3.71 12.70 -0.93
CA LYS A 67 3.22 11.86 -2.04
C LYS A 67 3.90 10.50 -2.09
N THR A 68 5.19 10.45 -1.76
CA THR A 68 5.93 9.19 -1.65
C THR A 68 5.39 8.36 -0.48
N GLY A 69 5.05 8.99 0.64
CA GLY A 69 4.41 8.34 1.79
C GLY A 69 3.12 7.62 1.38
N HIS A 70 2.19 8.33 0.75
CA HIS A 70 0.94 7.75 0.23
C HIS A 70 1.20 6.59 -0.75
N PHE A 71 2.11 6.78 -1.71
CA PHE A 71 2.49 5.72 -2.64
C PHE A 71 2.96 4.44 -1.92
N VAL A 72 3.80 4.57 -0.87
CA VAL A 72 4.32 3.45 -0.09
C VAL A 72 3.23 2.80 0.77
N GLU A 73 2.36 3.57 1.37
CA GLU A 73 1.22 3.08 2.15
C GLU A 73 0.28 2.23 1.28
N TYR A 74 -0.08 2.73 0.09
CA TYR A 74 -0.92 1.98 -0.86
C TYR A 74 -0.18 0.81 -1.51
N MET A 75 1.14 0.88 -1.66
CA MET A 75 1.94 -0.26 -2.09
C MET A 75 1.89 -1.39 -1.04
N ALA A 76 1.97 -1.07 0.24
CA ALA A 76 1.81 -2.05 1.31
C ALA A 76 0.42 -2.68 1.30
N LEU A 77 -0.64 -1.87 1.20
CA LEU A 77 -2.02 -2.35 1.07
C LEU A 77 -2.20 -3.26 -0.14
N GLY A 78 -1.61 -2.92 -1.28
CA GLY A 78 -1.64 -3.72 -2.51
C GLY A 78 -0.96 -5.08 -2.33
N ILE A 79 0.18 -5.14 -1.65
CA ILE A 79 0.88 -6.40 -1.31
C ILE A 79 -0.03 -7.30 -0.47
N GLU A 80 -0.64 -6.76 0.58
CA GLU A 80 -1.52 -7.50 1.49
C GLU A 80 -2.73 -8.07 0.75
N CYS A 81 -3.41 -7.25 -0.05
CA CYS A 81 -4.56 -7.66 -0.85
C CYS A 81 -4.20 -8.75 -1.87
N ALA A 82 -3.04 -8.63 -2.54
CA ALA A 82 -2.57 -9.64 -3.48
C ALA A 82 -2.20 -10.95 -2.80
N CYS A 83 -1.53 -10.92 -1.65
CA CYS A 83 -1.23 -12.10 -0.84
C CYS A 83 -2.52 -12.79 -0.39
N PHE A 84 -3.52 -12.04 0.04
CA PHE A 84 -4.83 -12.57 0.41
C PHE A 84 -5.56 -13.19 -0.78
N ALA A 85 -5.60 -12.48 -1.92
CA ALA A 85 -6.20 -13.01 -3.15
C ALA A 85 -5.48 -14.31 -3.61
N TYR A 86 -4.15 -14.34 -3.55
CA TYR A 86 -3.39 -15.54 -3.86
C TYR A 86 -3.69 -16.69 -2.90
N TYR A 87 -3.85 -16.41 -1.62
CA TYR A 87 -4.24 -17.41 -0.62
C TYR A 87 -5.61 -18.02 -0.93
N ILE A 88 -6.59 -17.20 -1.34
CA ILE A 88 -7.94 -17.67 -1.70
C ILE A 88 -7.91 -18.50 -2.97
N TYR A 89 -7.36 -17.96 -4.05
CA TYR A 89 -7.39 -18.60 -5.38
C TYR A 89 -6.30 -19.65 -5.58
N LYS A 90 -5.23 -19.63 -4.75
CA LYS A 90 -4.06 -20.54 -4.79
C LYS A 90 -3.31 -20.54 -6.12
N LYS A 91 -3.42 -19.47 -6.88
CA LYS A 91 -2.76 -19.23 -8.16
C LYS A 91 -2.78 -17.74 -8.48
N LEU A 92 -1.94 -17.35 -9.43
CA LEU A 92 -2.10 -16.06 -10.11
C LEU A 92 -3.48 -16.04 -10.79
N ASN A 93 -4.30 -15.07 -10.47
CA ASN A 93 -5.67 -14.98 -10.94
C ASN A 93 -6.01 -13.51 -11.27
N LEU A 94 -6.42 -13.27 -12.52
CA LEU A 94 -6.78 -11.92 -12.97
C LEU A 94 -7.95 -11.36 -12.16
N THR A 95 -8.96 -12.16 -11.85
CA THR A 95 -10.09 -11.72 -11.01
C THR A 95 -9.60 -11.26 -9.62
N GLY A 96 -8.70 -12.03 -8.99
CA GLY A 96 -8.12 -11.64 -7.70
C GLY A 96 -7.31 -10.36 -7.78
N ALA A 97 -6.54 -10.16 -8.86
CA ALA A 97 -5.78 -8.91 -9.09
C ALA A 97 -6.71 -7.71 -9.30
N VAL A 98 -7.75 -7.87 -10.12
CA VAL A 98 -8.76 -6.82 -10.37
C VAL A 98 -9.52 -6.47 -9.08
N CYS A 99 -9.97 -7.47 -8.31
CA CYS A 99 -10.64 -7.22 -7.04
C CYS A 99 -9.73 -6.46 -6.05
N ALA A 100 -8.45 -6.84 -5.95
CA ALA A 100 -7.48 -6.14 -5.11
C ALA A 100 -7.28 -4.68 -5.57
N ALA A 101 -7.14 -4.45 -6.87
CA ALA A 101 -6.98 -3.11 -7.43
C ALA A 101 -8.22 -2.23 -7.20
N LEU A 102 -9.42 -2.77 -7.43
CA LEU A 102 -10.68 -2.06 -7.18
C LEU A 102 -10.88 -1.74 -5.69
N PHE A 103 -10.49 -2.66 -4.82
CA PHE A 103 -10.53 -2.40 -3.38
C PHE A 103 -9.58 -1.28 -2.99
N CYS A 104 -8.31 -1.30 -3.45
CA CYS A 104 -7.36 -0.24 -3.19
C CYS A 104 -7.82 1.12 -3.77
N LEU A 105 -8.38 1.12 -4.99
CA LEU A 105 -8.94 2.34 -5.60
C LEU A 105 -10.07 2.91 -4.74
N LEU A 106 -11.01 2.07 -4.28
CA LEU A 106 -12.09 2.51 -3.41
C LEU A 106 -11.55 3.10 -2.09
N MET A 107 -10.51 2.51 -1.52
CA MET A 107 -9.89 3.04 -0.30
C MET A 107 -9.16 4.36 -0.56
N ALA A 108 -8.53 4.54 -1.73
CA ALA A 108 -7.93 5.81 -2.15
C ALA A 108 -8.98 6.92 -2.32
N ASP A 109 -10.13 6.61 -2.92
CA ASP A 109 -11.25 7.56 -3.01
C ASP A 109 -11.78 7.96 -1.62
N VAL A 110 -11.89 7.00 -0.69
CA VAL A 110 -12.29 7.27 0.70
C VAL A 110 -11.25 8.13 1.41
N ASP A 111 -9.96 7.88 1.19
CA ASP A 111 -8.86 8.65 1.74
C ASP A 111 -8.92 10.12 1.29
N GLU A 112 -9.03 10.35 -0.01
CA GLU A 112 -9.18 11.69 -0.59
C GLU A 112 -10.45 12.39 -0.08
N PHE A 113 -11.54 11.64 0.10
CA PHE A 113 -12.77 12.17 0.69
C PHE A 113 -12.52 12.64 2.13
N ILE A 114 -11.81 11.87 2.95
CA ILE A 114 -11.42 12.27 4.31
C ILE A 114 -10.57 13.54 4.27
N GLN A 115 -9.56 13.61 3.39
CA GLN A 115 -8.67 14.77 3.25
C GLN A 115 -9.43 16.04 2.85
N SER A 116 -10.53 15.92 2.09
CA SER A 116 -11.36 17.06 1.73
C SER A 116 -11.98 17.79 2.93
N PHE A 117 -12.24 17.07 4.03
CA PHE A 117 -12.76 17.64 5.28
C PHE A 117 -11.69 18.21 6.19
N THR A 118 -10.44 17.81 6.02
CA THR A 118 -9.33 18.28 6.87
C THR A 118 -8.63 19.51 6.31
N GLY A 119 -9.12 20.07 5.19
CA GLY A 119 -8.57 21.27 4.58
C GLY A 119 -7.28 21.06 3.80
N ARG A 120 -6.88 19.82 3.55
CA ARG A 120 -5.67 19.48 2.76
C ARG A 120 -5.87 19.62 1.25
N GLY A 121 -7.11 19.73 0.81
CA GLY A 121 -7.49 19.75 -0.60
C GLY A 121 -7.35 18.34 -1.21
N SER A 122 -8.42 17.87 -1.84
CA SER A 122 -8.39 16.58 -2.55
C SER A 122 -8.06 16.78 -4.03
N ALA A 123 -7.27 15.88 -4.60
CA ALA A 123 -6.92 15.92 -6.02
C ALA A 123 -6.98 14.52 -6.63
N VAL A 124 -7.63 14.43 -7.80
CA VAL A 124 -7.66 13.18 -8.60
C VAL A 124 -6.24 12.64 -8.86
N ALA A 125 -5.24 13.53 -8.96
CA ALA A 125 -3.84 13.15 -9.12
C ALA A 125 -3.31 12.33 -7.92
N ASP A 126 -3.79 12.60 -6.71
CA ASP A 126 -3.34 11.89 -5.51
C ASP A 126 -3.95 10.47 -5.48
N VAL A 127 -5.23 10.30 -5.86
CA VAL A 127 -5.83 8.96 -6.10
C VAL A 127 -5.04 8.14 -7.12
N LEU A 128 -4.51 8.78 -8.18
CA LEU A 128 -3.71 8.07 -9.19
C LEU A 128 -2.33 7.65 -8.66
N ILE A 129 -1.73 8.43 -7.77
CA ILE A 129 -0.47 8.08 -7.09
C ILE A 129 -0.70 6.87 -6.19
N ASP A 130 -1.76 6.88 -5.39
CA ASP A 130 -2.15 5.81 -4.50
C ASP A 130 -2.44 4.52 -5.27
N LEU A 131 -3.20 4.61 -6.36
CA LEU A 131 -3.45 3.48 -7.26
C LEU A 131 -2.15 2.97 -7.90
N GLY A 132 -1.23 3.87 -8.27
CA GLY A 132 0.10 3.51 -8.77
C GLY A 132 0.87 2.67 -7.76
N GLY A 133 0.91 3.11 -6.50
CA GLY A 133 1.48 2.35 -5.38
C GLY A 133 0.82 0.98 -5.22
N ALA A 134 -0.51 0.94 -5.20
CA ALA A 134 -1.27 -0.29 -5.07
C ALA A 134 -0.97 -1.29 -6.21
N VAL A 135 -0.89 -0.86 -7.46
CA VAL A 135 -0.57 -1.73 -8.61
C VAL A 135 0.83 -2.32 -8.50
N VAL A 136 1.81 -1.52 -8.09
CA VAL A 136 3.17 -2.01 -7.80
C VAL A 136 3.13 -3.04 -6.67
N GLY A 137 2.43 -2.73 -5.59
CA GLY A 137 2.25 -3.63 -4.45
C GLY A 137 1.58 -4.95 -4.82
N ILE A 138 0.50 -4.90 -5.60
CA ILE A 138 -0.20 -6.10 -6.11
C ILE A 138 0.74 -6.98 -6.93
N THR A 139 1.55 -6.38 -7.78
CA THR A 139 2.53 -7.10 -8.59
C THR A 139 3.56 -7.82 -7.73
N ILE A 140 4.13 -7.11 -6.74
CA ILE A 140 5.08 -7.66 -5.78
C ILE A 140 4.45 -8.78 -4.95
N GLY A 141 3.24 -8.57 -4.42
CA GLY A 141 2.54 -9.53 -3.57
C GLY A 141 2.24 -10.85 -4.29
N PHE A 142 1.77 -10.78 -5.54
CA PHE A 142 1.57 -11.99 -6.35
C PHE A 142 2.89 -12.67 -6.70
N ALA A 143 3.93 -11.94 -7.09
CA ALA A 143 5.24 -12.51 -7.41
C ALA A 143 5.85 -13.22 -6.19
N ALA A 144 5.82 -12.59 -5.03
CA ALA A 144 6.32 -13.16 -3.77
C ALA A 144 5.53 -14.42 -3.37
N SER A 145 4.21 -14.37 -3.42
CA SER A 145 3.34 -15.51 -3.09
C SER A 145 3.59 -16.71 -4.02
N TYR A 146 3.76 -16.44 -5.31
CA TYR A 146 4.11 -17.48 -6.29
C TYR A 146 5.49 -18.10 -6.00
N ALA A 147 6.50 -17.26 -5.76
CA ALA A 147 7.87 -17.72 -5.47
C ALA A 147 7.91 -18.60 -4.20
N VAL A 148 7.27 -18.14 -3.12
CA VAL A 148 7.18 -18.91 -1.87
C VAL A 148 6.50 -20.26 -2.11
N THR A 149 5.40 -20.29 -2.84
CA THR A 149 4.70 -21.55 -3.16
C THR A 149 5.61 -22.52 -3.93
N ARG A 150 6.36 -22.02 -4.92
CA ARG A 150 7.29 -22.85 -5.72
C ARG A 150 8.41 -23.43 -4.86
N ILE A 151 8.98 -22.63 -3.95
CA ILE A 151 10.05 -23.06 -3.03
C ILE A 151 9.53 -24.17 -2.10
N VAL A 152 8.36 -23.97 -1.49
CA VAL A 152 7.75 -24.95 -0.57
C VAL A 152 7.46 -26.26 -1.29
N MET A 153 6.88 -26.22 -2.49
CA MET A 153 6.59 -27.42 -3.28
C MET A 153 7.86 -28.17 -3.70
N SER A 154 8.91 -27.43 -4.07
CA SER A 154 10.21 -28.02 -4.44
C SER A 154 10.88 -28.77 -3.26
N LYS A 155 10.82 -28.17 -2.06
CA LYS A 155 11.35 -28.79 -0.84
C LYS A 155 10.58 -30.07 -0.48
N LYS A 156 9.26 -30.05 -0.62
CA LYS A 156 8.43 -31.24 -0.34
C LYS A 156 8.76 -32.41 -1.28
N LYS A 157 8.91 -32.12 -2.59
CA LYS A 157 9.27 -33.14 -3.60
C LYS A 157 10.67 -33.77 -3.38
N LYS A 158 11.59 -33.09 -2.70
CA LYS A 158 12.92 -33.61 -2.37
C LYS A 158 12.95 -34.44 -1.09
N ALA A 159 11.90 -34.36 -0.27
CA ALA A 159 11.78 -35.08 0.99
C ALA A 159 10.95 -36.37 0.86
N GLU A 160 10.29 -36.56 -0.26
CA GLU A 160 9.62 -37.81 -0.70
C GLU A 160 10.56 -38.64 -1.56
#